data_8215537a0e2882ebdb66926de9ccb2c3
#
_entry.id   8215537a0e2882ebdb66926de9ccb2c3
#
_cell.length_a   1.000
_cell.length_b   1.000
_cell.length_c   1.000
_cell.angle_alpha   90.00
_cell.angle_beta   90.00
_cell.angle_gamma   90.00
#
_symmetry.space_group_name_H-M   'P 1'
#
loop_
_entity.id
_entity.type
_entity.pdbx_description
1 polymer ?
#
loop_
_entity_poly.entity_id
_entity_poly.type
_entity_poly.pdbx_seq_one_letter_code
_entity_poly.pdbx_strand_id
1 'polypeptide(L)'
;MEGGSHPEIADLGRIRSLSQFDEGQLTSLASKLHLQLASKNTCLIERGCSESFSLYLLTGTLDATSQDEIVTRFESKAAGELFPIAQIRPSMYRVVAAEPVTYIKIYANQLTEFAQRLDNSDAEMDVIEIEQSDEENALTIQLFQDLVSGNLKLPSLPSVAQRIQQAFADDAVNAESICTIIQADPAITAKLIMISNSALYGGQASIESLQQAVVRLGLETTRKQVMTYAVKELFQGKNPAMKAHMQKLWKHSQHVACLSRLMANHLKSFDLEQAQLAGLIHDLGEVAILQYAQENEELIGKPELLLKAVKKLRPQITGMLLNQWNFGPEFVTVGEECEDWFRNPADKPDLCDLVLIAQYHAYIGTAEMRSLPPVPSLPAFAKLGMGDLDIKQIIEFLKRSRNEIQAIEAHLGAI
;
A
#
# COMPACT_ATOMS: atom_id res chain seq x y z
N MET A 1 -1.85 13.00 41.57
CA MET A 1 -2.16 14.28 40.90
C MET A 1 -1.06 14.49 39.87
N GLU A 2 -1.25 13.92 38.69
CA GLU A 2 -0.30 13.99 37.59
C GLU A 2 -0.91 14.89 36.51
N GLY A 3 -0.59 16.19 36.61
CA GLY A 3 -0.81 17.12 35.51
C GLY A 3 0.29 16.89 34.47
N GLY A 4 0.18 15.87 33.65
CA GLY A 4 1.07 15.66 32.52
C GLY A 4 0.88 16.81 31.53
N SER A 5 1.98 17.49 31.14
CA SER A 5 1.92 18.45 30.04
C SER A 5 1.54 17.71 28.75
N HIS A 6 0.77 18.38 27.90
CA HIS A 6 0.44 17.86 26.56
C HIS A 6 1.63 18.03 25.61
N PRO A 7 1.79 17.16 24.59
CA PRO A 7 2.78 17.37 23.55
C PRO A 7 2.47 18.64 22.75
N GLU A 8 3.50 19.31 22.28
CA GLU A 8 3.35 20.42 21.34
C GLU A 8 2.93 19.91 19.95
N ILE A 9 2.16 20.71 19.21
CA ILE A 9 1.75 20.37 17.85
C ILE A 9 3.00 20.11 16.98
N ALA A 10 4.06 20.90 17.18
CA ALA A 10 5.33 20.73 16.51
C ALA A 10 5.96 19.33 16.74
N ASP A 11 5.80 18.73 17.92
CA ASP A 11 6.27 17.38 18.21
C ASP A 11 5.44 16.32 17.49
N LEU A 12 4.12 16.50 17.43
CA LEU A 12 3.23 15.59 16.69
C LEU A 12 3.43 15.69 15.18
N GLY A 13 3.67 16.88 14.64
CA GLY A 13 4.00 17.11 13.24
C GLY A 13 5.32 16.43 12.79
N ARG A 14 6.21 16.10 13.73
CA ARG A 14 7.42 15.31 13.48
C ARG A 14 7.15 13.81 13.35
N ILE A 15 5.99 13.34 13.78
CA ILE A 15 5.57 11.94 13.67
C ILE A 15 5.04 11.71 12.27
N ARG A 16 5.83 11.06 11.42
CA ARG A 16 5.51 10.87 10.00
C ARG A 16 4.18 10.16 9.75
N SER A 17 3.78 9.22 10.60
CA SER A 17 2.48 8.55 10.49
C SER A 17 1.28 9.47 10.78
N LEU A 18 1.52 10.67 11.30
CA LEU A 18 0.51 11.70 11.53
C LEU A 18 0.57 12.84 10.49
N SER A 19 1.45 12.75 9.49
CA SER A 19 1.64 13.79 8.47
C SER A 19 0.43 14.00 7.54
N GLN A 20 -0.55 13.11 7.58
CA GLN A 20 -1.82 13.24 6.86
C GLN A 20 -2.84 14.10 7.60
N PHE A 21 -2.60 14.45 8.87
CA PHE A 21 -3.51 15.25 9.68
C PHE A 21 -3.13 16.74 9.60
N ASP A 22 -4.15 17.59 9.47
CA ASP A 22 -3.97 19.04 9.50
C ASP A 22 -3.65 19.57 10.91
N GLU A 23 -3.33 20.87 11.03
CA GLU A 23 -2.96 21.49 12.29
C GLU A 23 -4.09 21.47 13.33
N GLY A 24 -5.36 21.64 12.91
CA GLY A 24 -6.53 21.56 13.77
C GLY A 24 -6.73 20.15 14.32
N GLN A 25 -6.54 19.15 13.47
CA GLN A 25 -6.59 17.74 13.80
C GLN A 25 -5.47 17.35 14.77
N LEU A 26 -4.22 17.80 14.49
CA LEU A 26 -3.09 17.59 15.40
C LEU A 26 -3.31 18.26 16.76
N THR A 27 -3.92 19.46 16.79
CA THR A 27 -4.30 20.15 18.04
C THR A 27 -5.29 19.33 18.86
N SER A 28 -6.30 18.77 18.20
CA SER A 28 -7.29 17.90 18.85
C SER A 28 -6.64 16.62 19.39
N LEU A 29 -5.71 16.02 18.66
CA LEU A 29 -4.98 14.84 19.10
C LEU A 29 -4.04 15.18 20.27
N ALA A 30 -3.30 16.30 20.19
CA ALA A 30 -2.39 16.76 21.24
C ALA A 30 -3.11 16.90 22.59
N SER A 31 -4.34 17.43 22.60
CA SER A 31 -5.13 17.59 23.83
C SER A 31 -5.49 16.29 24.54
N LYS A 32 -5.41 15.15 23.85
CA LYS A 32 -5.71 13.80 24.38
C LYS A 32 -4.47 13.00 24.77
N LEU A 33 -3.31 13.46 24.36
CA LEU A 33 -2.03 12.81 24.62
C LEU A 33 -1.34 13.48 25.81
N HIS A 34 -0.50 12.71 26.52
CA HIS A 34 0.28 13.20 27.63
C HIS A 34 1.75 12.90 27.42
N LEU A 35 2.60 13.90 27.70
CA LEU A 35 4.03 13.69 27.81
C LEU A 35 4.34 12.81 29.02
N GLN A 36 5.17 11.82 28.82
CA GLN A 36 5.61 10.91 29.88
C GLN A 36 7.12 11.09 30.12
N LEU A 37 7.50 11.01 31.39
CA LEU A 37 8.87 11.14 31.85
C LEU A 37 9.30 9.82 32.45
N ALA A 38 10.51 9.36 32.12
CA ALA A 38 11.09 8.20 32.77
C ALA A 38 12.52 8.47 33.22
N SER A 39 12.85 8.00 34.42
CA SER A 39 14.21 8.07 34.95
C SER A 39 15.10 7.02 34.29
N LYS A 40 16.40 7.22 34.38
CA LYS A 40 17.41 6.22 33.95
C LYS A 40 17.07 4.84 34.52
N ASN A 41 17.23 3.80 33.73
CA ASN A 41 16.97 2.39 34.01
C ASN A 41 15.49 2.01 34.14
N THR A 42 14.54 2.93 33.89
CA THR A 42 13.11 2.59 33.80
C THR A 42 12.86 1.74 32.57
N CYS A 43 12.18 0.61 32.73
CA CYS A 43 11.72 -0.20 31.60
C CYS A 43 10.41 0.38 31.06
N LEU A 44 10.40 0.74 29.77
CA LEU A 44 9.25 1.34 29.07
C LEU A 44 8.44 0.31 28.30
N ILE A 45 9.10 -0.75 27.83
CA ILE A 45 8.49 -1.87 27.13
C ILE A 45 9.19 -3.16 27.59
N GLU A 46 8.44 -4.08 28.18
CA GLU A 46 8.94 -5.41 28.47
C GLU A 46 8.89 -6.31 27.22
N ARG A 47 9.81 -7.26 27.14
CA ARG A 47 9.79 -8.29 26.11
C ARG A 47 8.52 -9.13 26.25
N GLY A 48 7.82 -9.37 25.15
CA GLY A 48 6.53 -10.06 25.14
C GLY A 48 5.33 -9.17 25.45
N CYS A 49 5.53 -7.86 25.69
CA CYS A 49 4.43 -6.91 25.85
C CYS A 49 3.50 -6.95 24.63
N SER A 50 2.21 -7.19 24.86
CA SER A 50 1.16 -7.28 23.82
C SER A 50 0.32 -6.02 23.73
N GLU A 51 0.51 -5.02 24.60
CA GLU A 51 -0.22 -3.75 24.51
C GLU A 51 0.07 -3.04 23.20
N SER A 52 -0.99 -2.64 22.49
CA SER A 52 -0.92 -1.98 21.19
C SER A 52 -0.72 -0.48 21.35
N PHE A 53 0.52 -0.03 21.41
CA PHE A 53 0.90 1.39 21.38
C PHE A 53 2.19 1.60 20.59
N SER A 54 2.37 2.82 20.09
CA SER A 54 3.63 3.34 19.56
C SER A 54 4.30 4.23 20.57
N LEU A 55 5.61 4.05 20.78
CA LEU A 55 6.45 4.88 21.65
C LEU A 55 7.32 5.78 20.79
N TYR A 56 7.26 7.08 21.04
CA TYR A 56 8.05 8.11 20.35
C TYR A 56 8.92 8.84 21.37
N LEU A 57 10.24 8.83 21.13
CA LEU A 57 11.23 9.48 22.01
C LEU A 57 11.39 10.95 21.60
N LEU A 58 11.06 11.87 22.51
CA LEU A 58 11.25 13.31 22.30
C LEU A 58 12.62 13.79 22.76
N THR A 59 13.05 13.37 23.94
CA THR A 59 14.38 13.72 24.48
C THR A 59 15.03 12.55 25.18
N GLY A 60 16.36 12.49 25.11
CA GLY A 60 17.18 11.47 25.81
C GLY A 60 17.50 10.26 24.93
N THR A 61 17.82 9.14 25.59
CA THR A 61 18.34 7.93 24.96
C THR A 61 17.66 6.67 25.51
N LEU A 62 17.25 5.76 24.60
CA LEU A 62 16.68 4.45 24.92
C LEU A 62 17.57 3.33 24.39
N ASP A 63 17.72 2.26 25.15
CA ASP A 63 18.36 1.02 24.75
C ASP A 63 17.29 -0.08 24.56
N ALA A 64 17.20 -0.64 23.36
CA ALA A 64 16.32 -1.77 23.04
C ALA A 64 17.16 -3.05 22.92
N THR A 65 16.90 -4.03 23.78
CA THR A 65 17.63 -5.30 23.83
C THR A 65 16.79 -6.42 23.24
N SER A 66 17.31 -7.10 22.23
CA SER A 66 16.68 -8.26 21.58
C SER A 66 16.80 -9.54 22.41
N GLN A 67 16.21 -10.66 21.92
CA GLN A 67 16.34 -11.97 22.54
C GLN A 67 17.80 -12.49 22.54
N ASP A 68 18.57 -12.12 21.52
CA ASP A 68 19.98 -12.50 21.37
C ASP A 68 20.94 -11.51 22.07
N GLU A 69 20.43 -10.73 23.02
CA GLU A 69 21.18 -9.72 23.81
C GLU A 69 21.80 -8.60 22.95
N ILE A 70 21.37 -8.44 21.69
CA ILE A 70 21.82 -7.34 20.86
C ILE A 70 21.12 -6.07 21.32
N VAL A 71 21.90 -5.04 21.66
CA VAL A 71 21.40 -3.73 22.09
C VAL A 71 21.40 -2.77 20.91
N THR A 72 20.23 -2.22 20.60
CA THR A 72 20.08 -1.12 19.66
C THR A 72 19.78 0.16 20.42
N ARG A 73 20.60 1.19 20.21
CA ARG A 73 20.47 2.48 20.88
C ARG A 73 19.68 3.46 20.01
N PHE A 74 18.70 4.11 20.63
CA PHE A 74 17.88 5.16 20.02
C PHE A 74 18.13 6.48 20.76
N GLU A 75 18.64 7.46 20.04
CA GLU A 75 18.89 8.81 20.55
C GLU A 75 17.89 9.78 19.93
N SER A 76 17.33 10.68 20.76
CA SER A 76 16.46 11.73 20.26
C SER A 76 17.27 12.75 19.45
N LYS A 77 16.72 13.21 18.35
CA LYS A 77 17.28 14.34 17.57
C LYS A 77 16.41 15.57 17.81
N ALA A 78 17.01 16.69 18.15
CA ALA A 78 16.30 17.95 18.41
C ALA A 78 15.51 18.46 17.20
N ALA A 79 15.97 18.14 15.98
CA ALA A 79 15.25 18.41 14.74
C ALA A 79 15.26 17.15 13.88
N GLY A 80 14.11 16.75 13.36
CA GLY A 80 13.97 15.59 12.50
C GLY A 80 12.71 14.77 12.79
N GLU A 81 12.40 13.85 11.90
CA GLU A 81 11.25 12.95 12.03
C GLU A 81 11.36 12.04 13.26
N LEU A 82 10.23 11.83 13.93
CA LEU A 82 10.09 10.87 15.03
C LEU A 82 9.58 9.54 14.48
N PHE A 83 10.27 8.48 14.85
CA PHE A 83 9.92 7.12 14.47
C PHE A 83 9.47 6.31 15.69
N PRO A 84 8.51 5.39 15.52
CA PRO A 84 8.08 4.54 16.62
C PRO A 84 9.17 3.53 17.00
N ILE A 85 9.38 3.36 18.30
CA ILE A 85 10.38 2.43 18.85
C ILE A 85 9.72 1.13 19.27
N ALA A 86 10.27 -0.01 18.86
CA ALA A 86 9.78 -1.36 19.16
C ALA A 86 8.28 -1.54 18.87
N GLN A 87 7.86 -1.18 17.65
CA GLN A 87 6.46 -1.14 17.20
C GLN A 87 5.81 -2.53 17.11
N ILE A 88 6.60 -3.58 16.93
CA ILE A 88 6.13 -4.97 16.76
C ILE A 88 5.53 -5.50 18.07
N ARG A 89 4.35 -6.15 18.00
CA ARG A 89 3.67 -6.79 19.13
C ARG A 89 3.40 -8.28 18.87
N PRO A 90 3.57 -9.17 19.85
CA PRO A 90 4.26 -8.94 21.13
C PRO A 90 5.68 -8.41 20.94
N SER A 91 6.15 -7.51 21.83
CA SER A 91 7.46 -6.87 21.66
C SER A 91 8.60 -7.90 21.67
N MET A 92 9.42 -7.87 20.63
CA MET A 92 10.66 -8.66 20.56
C MET A 92 11.80 -8.06 21.39
N TYR A 93 11.64 -6.81 21.82
CA TYR A 93 12.64 -6.03 22.52
C TYR A 93 12.19 -5.69 23.94
N ARG A 94 13.18 -5.64 24.85
CA ARG A 94 13.06 -4.94 26.13
C ARG A 94 13.63 -3.55 25.95
N VAL A 95 12.83 -2.49 26.18
CA VAL A 95 13.23 -1.09 25.98
C VAL A 95 13.39 -0.41 27.32
N VAL A 96 14.59 0.12 27.59
CA VAL A 96 14.97 0.74 28.86
C VAL A 96 15.53 2.13 28.60
N ALA A 97 15.22 3.07 29.48
CA ALA A 97 15.81 4.41 29.47
C ALA A 97 17.28 4.36 29.88
N ALA A 98 18.20 4.74 28.98
CA ALA A 98 19.64 4.82 29.27
C ALA A 98 20.01 6.06 30.11
N GLU A 99 19.16 7.08 30.05
CA GLU A 99 19.21 8.35 30.81
C GLU A 99 17.77 8.86 31.05
N PRO A 100 17.54 9.96 31.75
CA PRO A 100 16.20 10.54 31.86
C PRO A 100 15.66 10.89 30.48
N VAL A 101 14.43 10.46 30.18
CA VAL A 101 13.81 10.61 28.86
C VAL A 101 12.43 11.26 28.95
N THR A 102 12.05 12.01 27.91
CA THR A 102 10.67 12.42 27.65
C THR A 102 10.17 11.69 26.42
N TYR A 103 8.97 11.13 26.48
CA TYR A 103 8.42 10.34 25.39
C TYR A 103 6.89 10.45 25.35
N ILE A 104 6.32 10.03 24.22
CA ILE A 104 4.87 9.91 24.03
C ILE A 104 4.55 8.44 23.74
N LYS A 105 3.47 7.94 24.38
CA LYS A 105 2.82 6.69 23.98
C LYS A 105 1.49 7.04 23.33
N ILE A 106 1.30 6.54 22.11
CA ILE A 106 0.04 6.66 21.37
C ILE A 106 -0.53 5.26 21.24
N TYR A 107 -1.68 5.02 21.88
CA TYR A 107 -2.36 3.73 21.82
C TYR A 107 -3.13 3.58 20.51
N ALA A 108 -3.17 2.36 19.97
CA ALA A 108 -3.83 2.06 18.72
C ALA A 108 -5.30 2.50 18.67
N ASN A 109 -6.05 2.24 19.76
CA ASN A 109 -7.44 2.66 19.88
C ASN A 109 -7.61 4.19 19.85
N GLN A 110 -6.66 4.96 20.39
CA GLN A 110 -6.70 6.43 20.34
C GLN A 110 -6.60 6.95 18.91
N LEU A 111 -5.73 6.35 18.09
CA LEU A 111 -5.61 6.70 16.68
C LEU A 111 -6.86 6.31 15.88
N THR A 112 -7.38 5.10 16.10
CA THR A 112 -8.61 4.63 15.45
C THR A 112 -9.81 5.49 15.79
N GLU A 113 -10.05 5.77 17.09
CA GLU A 113 -11.14 6.64 17.53
C GLU A 113 -11.01 8.07 17.02
N PHE A 114 -9.77 8.53 16.87
CA PHE A 114 -9.49 9.86 16.36
C PHE A 114 -9.80 9.93 14.85
N ALA A 115 -9.32 8.99 14.05
CA ALA A 115 -9.60 8.91 12.63
C ALA A 115 -11.12 8.77 12.34
N GLN A 116 -11.82 7.89 13.04
CA GLN A 116 -13.28 7.72 12.90
C GLN A 116 -14.10 8.97 13.20
N ARG A 117 -13.63 9.84 14.09
CA ARG A 117 -14.31 11.12 14.38
C ARG A 117 -14.12 12.14 13.27
N LEU A 118 -13.03 12.06 12.53
CA LEU A 118 -12.78 12.90 11.37
C LEU A 118 -13.72 12.52 10.22
N ASP A 119 -13.87 11.23 9.91
CA ASP A 119 -14.80 10.75 8.87
C ASP A 119 -16.27 11.18 9.12
N ASN A 120 -16.66 11.36 10.38
CA ASN A 120 -18.01 11.82 10.74
C ASN A 120 -18.19 13.36 10.72
N SER A 121 -17.10 14.13 10.61
CA SER A 121 -17.17 15.61 10.59
C SER A 121 -17.13 16.20 9.18
N ASP A 122 -16.68 15.45 8.17
CA ASP A 122 -16.39 15.93 6.82
C ASP A 122 -17.41 15.47 5.77
N ALA A 123 -18.71 15.57 6.09
CA ALA A 123 -19.77 15.46 5.09
C ALA A 123 -20.00 16.77 4.28
N GLU A 124 -19.07 17.72 4.34
CA GLU A 124 -19.05 18.92 3.53
C GLU A 124 -17.76 18.93 2.68
N MET A 125 -17.95 19.05 1.35
CA MET A 125 -16.92 19.07 0.32
C MET A 125 -15.67 19.83 0.77
N ASP A 126 -14.57 19.11 1.02
CA ASP A 126 -13.27 19.73 1.20
C ASP A 126 -12.81 20.36 -0.13
N VAL A 127 -12.97 21.67 -0.20
CA VAL A 127 -12.15 22.51 -1.04
C VAL A 127 -10.75 22.44 -0.41
N ILE A 128 -9.81 21.77 -1.06
CA ILE A 128 -8.42 21.75 -0.66
C ILE A 128 -7.94 23.21 -0.58
N GLU A 129 -7.92 23.79 0.63
CA GLU A 129 -7.20 25.04 0.89
C GLU A 129 -5.70 24.75 0.80
N ILE A 130 -5.14 24.99 -0.39
CA ILE A 130 -3.72 24.86 -0.65
C ILE A 130 -3.06 26.16 -0.16
N GLU A 131 -2.37 26.10 0.96
CA GLU A 131 -1.49 27.18 1.37
C GLU A 131 -0.41 27.43 0.30
N GLN A 132 -0.38 28.65 -0.21
CA GLN A 132 0.34 29.09 -1.43
C GLN A 132 1.86 29.25 -1.27
N SER A 133 2.55 28.62 -0.35
CA SER A 133 3.92 29.04 0.00
C SER A 133 5.08 28.17 -0.48
N ASP A 134 4.88 26.96 -1.04
CA ASP A 134 5.99 26.06 -1.36
C ASP A 134 6.05 25.63 -2.83
N GLU A 135 7.28 25.50 -3.38
CA GLU A 135 7.53 24.94 -4.73
C GLU A 135 6.91 23.53 -4.91
N GLU A 136 6.77 22.79 -3.82
CA GLU A 136 6.11 21.47 -3.79
C GLU A 136 4.62 21.58 -4.14
N ASN A 137 3.92 22.54 -3.52
CA ASN A 137 2.51 22.78 -3.80
C ASN A 137 2.32 23.28 -5.24
N ALA A 138 3.21 24.17 -5.71
CA ALA A 138 3.17 24.66 -7.08
C ALA A 138 3.28 23.54 -8.11
N LEU A 139 4.20 22.57 -7.91
CA LEU A 139 4.35 21.42 -8.80
C LEU A 139 3.13 20.49 -8.74
N THR A 140 2.60 20.24 -7.55
CA THR A 140 1.38 19.41 -7.38
C THR A 140 0.19 20.04 -8.08
N ILE A 141 0.01 21.37 -7.93
CA ILE A 141 -1.05 22.14 -8.62
C ILE A 141 -0.86 22.07 -10.13
N GLN A 142 0.37 22.26 -10.63
CA GLN A 142 0.67 22.18 -12.05
C GLN A 142 0.30 20.81 -12.62
N LEU A 143 0.73 19.72 -11.98
CA LEU A 143 0.41 18.36 -12.41
C LEU A 143 -1.11 18.11 -12.38
N PHE A 144 -1.81 18.61 -11.36
CA PHE A 144 -3.26 18.51 -11.29
C PHE A 144 -3.95 19.33 -12.40
N GLN A 145 -3.49 20.54 -12.66
CA GLN A 145 -4.00 21.36 -13.77
C GLN A 145 -3.76 20.70 -15.12
N ASP A 146 -2.59 20.09 -15.32
CA ASP A 146 -2.26 19.36 -16.55
C ASP A 146 -3.15 18.11 -16.72
N LEU A 147 -3.49 17.46 -15.61
CA LEU A 147 -4.44 16.36 -15.62
C LEU A 147 -5.85 16.82 -16.02
N VAL A 148 -6.38 17.86 -15.37
CA VAL A 148 -7.74 18.37 -15.63
C VAL A 148 -7.85 18.98 -17.02
N SER A 149 -6.80 19.65 -17.52
CA SER A 149 -6.78 20.22 -18.88
C SER A 149 -6.52 19.20 -19.98
N GLY A 150 -6.25 17.92 -19.63
CA GLY A 150 -5.93 16.84 -20.57
C GLY A 150 -4.52 16.90 -21.17
N ASN A 151 -3.63 17.77 -20.64
CA ASN A 151 -2.22 17.81 -21.01
C ASN A 151 -1.47 16.60 -20.46
N LEU A 152 -1.79 16.18 -19.22
CA LEU A 152 -1.35 14.92 -18.67
C LEU A 152 -2.22 13.80 -19.27
N LYS A 153 -1.71 13.17 -20.33
CA LYS A 153 -2.39 12.05 -20.97
C LYS A 153 -2.22 10.79 -20.14
N LEU A 154 -3.34 10.27 -19.67
CA LEU A 154 -3.33 8.97 -18.99
C LEU A 154 -2.93 7.85 -20.00
N PRO A 155 -2.12 6.87 -19.59
CA PRO A 155 -1.75 5.77 -20.45
C PRO A 155 -2.98 4.97 -20.90
N SER A 156 -2.96 4.50 -22.15
CA SER A 156 -4.01 3.63 -22.66
C SER A 156 -3.73 2.18 -22.31
N LEU A 157 -4.77 1.41 -22.04
CA LEU A 157 -4.65 -0.04 -21.97
C LEU A 157 -4.06 -0.59 -23.28
N PRO A 158 -3.16 -1.57 -23.24
CA PRO A 158 -2.74 -2.32 -24.42
C PRO A 158 -3.95 -2.86 -25.19
N SER A 159 -3.84 -2.88 -26.51
CA SER A 159 -4.99 -3.12 -27.41
C SER A 159 -5.73 -4.43 -27.13
N VAL A 160 -5.03 -5.49 -26.77
CA VAL A 160 -5.63 -6.79 -26.44
C VAL A 160 -6.48 -6.69 -25.14
N ALA A 161 -5.97 -5.99 -24.11
CA ALA A 161 -6.70 -5.81 -22.86
C ALA A 161 -7.94 -4.94 -23.07
N GLN A 162 -7.83 -3.87 -23.87
CA GLN A 162 -8.98 -3.02 -24.22
C GLN A 162 -10.06 -3.81 -24.94
N ARG A 163 -9.69 -4.64 -25.93
CA ARG A 163 -10.63 -5.48 -26.68
C ARG A 163 -11.29 -6.54 -25.78
N ILE A 164 -10.55 -7.12 -24.87
CA ILE A 164 -11.09 -8.06 -23.86
C ILE A 164 -12.10 -7.35 -22.97
N GLN A 165 -11.79 -6.16 -22.42
CA GLN A 165 -12.74 -5.39 -21.61
C GLN A 165 -14.04 -5.09 -22.38
N GLN A 166 -13.92 -4.67 -23.63
CA GLN A 166 -15.07 -4.41 -24.49
C GLN A 166 -15.92 -5.67 -24.76
N ALA A 167 -15.27 -6.82 -24.99
CA ALA A 167 -15.98 -8.06 -25.23
C ALA A 167 -16.79 -8.53 -24.01
N PHE A 168 -16.31 -8.28 -22.80
CA PHE A 168 -17.01 -8.60 -21.55
C PHE A 168 -18.15 -7.62 -21.20
N ALA A 169 -18.31 -6.53 -21.93
CA ALA A 169 -19.48 -5.68 -21.85
C ALA A 169 -20.70 -6.26 -22.63
N ASP A 170 -20.47 -7.30 -23.44
CA ASP A 170 -21.50 -8.03 -24.17
C ASP A 170 -21.89 -9.31 -23.42
N ASP A 171 -23.16 -9.46 -23.07
CA ASP A 171 -23.69 -10.66 -22.39
C ASP A 171 -23.53 -11.95 -23.23
N ALA A 172 -23.28 -11.84 -24.54
CA ALA A 172 -23.07 -12.97 -25.45
C ALA A 172 -21.61 -13.44 -25.54
N VAL A 173 -20.70 -12.88 -24.70
CA VAL A 173 -19.28 -13.26 -24.69
C VAL A 173 -19.09 -14.78 -24.47
N ASN A 174 -18.22 -15.39 -25.28
CA ASN A 174 -17.93 -16.82 -25.21
C ASN A 174 -16.43 -17.10 -25.42
N ALA A 175 -16.03 -18.37 -25.18
CA ALA A 175 -14.64 -18.75 -25.27
C ALA A 175 -14.03 -18.57 -26.66
N GLU A 176 -14.80 -18.71 -27.74
CA GLU A 176 -14.34 -18.57 -29.11
C GLU A 176 -14.02 -17.11 -29.44
N SER A 177 -14.90 -16.17 -29.05
CA SER A 177 -14.70 -14.73 -29.24
C SER A 177 -13.47 -14.25 -28.46
N ILE A 178 -13.30 -14.72 -27.21
CA ILE A 178 -12.16 -14.40 -26.36
C ILE A 178 -10.85 -14.96 -26.96
N CYS A 179 -10.83 -16.21 -27.42
CA CYS A 179 -9.67 -16.77 -28.09
C CYS A 179 -9.27 -15.97 -29.35
N THR A 180 -10.25 -15.54 -30.15
CA THR A 180 -9.99 -14.74 -31.36
C THR A 180 -9.31 -13.40 -31.01
N ILE A 181 -9.70 -12.77 -29.91
CA ILE A 181 -9.08 -11.53 -29.45
C ILE A 181 -7.64 -11.79 -28.99
N ILE A 182 -7.44 -12.83 -28.16
CA ILE A 182 -6.14 -13.13 -27.52
C ILE A 182 -5.12 -13.63 -28.55
N GLN A 183 -5.53 -14.38 -29.59
CA GLN A 183 -4.64 -14.89 -30.64
C GLN A 183 -3.92 -13.76 -31.42
N ALA A 184 -4.43 -12.54 -31.40
CA ALA A 184 -3.76 -11.38 -31.97
C ALA A 184 -2.46 -11.01 -31.22
N ASP A 185 -2.27 -11.53 -29.99
CA ASP A 185 -1.05 -11.35 -29.18
C ASP A 185 -0.42 -12.71 -28.85
N PRO A 186 0.64 -13.12 -29.59
CA PRO A 186 1.31 -14.39 -29.35
C PRO A 186 1.96 -14.50 -27.97
N ALA A 187 2.40 -13.36 -27.38
CA ALA A 187 3.03 -13.35 -26.05
C ALA A 187 1.99 -13.66 -24.97
N ILE A 188 0.85 -13.00 -24.97
CA ILE A 188 -0.24 -13.29 -24.03
C ILE A 188 -0.79 -14.70 -24.26
N THR A 189 -0.93 -15.16 -25.51
CA THR A 189 -1.32 -16.54 -25.84
C THR A 189 -0.40 -17.56 -25.15
N ALA A 190 0.91 -17.41 -25.33
CA ALA A 190 1.89 -18.33 -24.72
C ALA A 190 1.82 -18.33 -23.19
N LYS A 191 1.64 -17.16 -22.59
CA LYS A 191 1.52 -17.00 -21.13
C LYS A 191 0.27 -17.67 -20.57
N LEU A 192 -0.87 -17.56 -21.24
CA LEU A 192 -2.11 -18.22 -20.82
C LEU A 192 -1.99 -19.75 -20.88
N ILE A 193 -1.34 -20.29 -21.90
CA ILE A 193 -1.06 -21.72 -21.99
C ILE A 193 -0.11 -22.14 -20.86
N MET A 194 0.95 -21.36 -20.61
CA MET A 194 1.92 -21.66 -19.56
C MET A 194 1.25 -21.64 -18.17
N ILE A 195 0.44 -20.61 -17.85
CA ILE A 195 -0.21 -20.53 -16.53
C ILE A 195 -1.24 -21.61 -16.33
N SER A 196 -1.99 -22.00 -17.38
CA SER A 196 -2.96 -23.08 -17.30
C SER A 196 -2.31 -24.45 -17.02
N ASN A 197 -1.00 -24.58 -17.26
CA ASN A 197 -0.19 -25.76 -16.91
C ASN A 197 0.58 -25.60 -15.60
N SER A 198 0.53 -24.44 -14.95
CA SER A 198 1.20 -24.19 -13.68
C SER A 198 0.53 -24.95 -12.53
N ALA A 199 1.23 -25.07 -11.40
CA ALA A 199 0.68 -25.66 -10.17
C ALA A 199 -0.55 -24.91 -9.62
N LEU A 200 -0.72 -23.62 -9.99
CA LEU A 200 -1.86 -22.79 -9.56
C LEU A 200 -3.19 -23.19 -10.24
N TYR A 201 -3.13 -23.66 -11.50
CA TYR A 201 -4.31 -23.99 -12.31
C TYR A 201 -4.21 -25.38 -12.94
N GLY A 202 -3.11 -26.09 -12.70
CA GLY A 202 -2.78 -27.35 -13.32
C GLY A 202 -3.78 -28.46 -13.00
N GLY A 203 -4.05 -29.29 -14.00
CA GLY A 203 -4.80 -30.53 -13.91
C GLY A 203 -3.96 -31.71 -14.36
N GLN A 204 -4.54 -32.90 -14.43
CA GLN A 204 -3.82 -34.12 -14.86
C GLN A 204 -3.39 -34.09 -16.34
N ALA A 205 -4.10 -33.36 -17.21
CA ALA A 205 -3.78 -33.28 -18.64
C ALA A 205 -3.00 -31.99 -18.96
N SER A 206 -1.98 -32.10 -19.82
CA SER A 206 -1.25 -30.95 -20.37
C SER A 206 -2.13 -30.16 -21.33
N ILE A 207 -2.03 -28.83 -21.28
CA ILE A 207 -2.71 -27.88 -22.16
C ILE A 207 -1.71 -27.45 -23.25
N GLU A 208 -2.11 -27.60 -24.52
CA GLU A 208 -1.28 -27.29 -25.69
C GLU A 208 -1.87 -26.18 -26.56
N SER A 209 -3.12 -25.79 -26.32
CA SER A 209 -3.79 -24.75 -27.10
C SER A 209 -4.42 -23.66 -26.23
N LEU A 210 -4.57 -22.46 -26.80
CA LEU A 210 -5.25 -21.34 -26.14
C LEU A 210 -6.69 -21.69 -25.80
N GLN A 211 -7.40 -22.39 -26.67
CA GLN A 211 -8.79 -22.77 -26.43
C GLN A 211 -8.93 -23.69 -25.21
N GLN A 212 -8.03 -24.67 -25.08
CA GLN A 212 -7.98 -25.52 -23.87
C GLN A 212 -7.62 -24.71 -22.64
N ALA A 213 -6.71 -23.72 -22.75
CA ALA A 213 -6.34 -22.84 -21.65
C ALA A 213 -7.53 -22.01 -21.17
N VAL A 214 -8.27 -21.37 -22.09
CA VAL A 214 -9.46 -20.58 -21.78
C VAL A 214 -10.55 -21.44 -21.14
N VAL A 215 -10.76 -22.67 -21.64
CA VAL A 215 -11.74 -23.59 -21.03
C VAL A 215 -11.32 -23.99 -19.61
N ARG A 216 -10.03 -24.26 -19.37
CA ARG A 216 -9.52 -24.64 -18.04
C ARG A 216 -9.61 -23.49 -17.05
N LEU A 217 -9.22 -22.30 -17.45
CA LEU A 217 -9.22 -21.11 -16.60
C LEU A 217 -10.64 -20.55 -16.39
N GLY A 218 -11.51 -20.70 -17.37
CA GLY A 218 -12.79 -20.01 -17.44
C GLY A 218 -12.61 -18.57 -17.97
N LEU A 219 -13.73 -17.97 -18.40
CA LEU A 219 -13.71 -16.66 -19.06
C LEU A 219 -13.23 -15.53 -18.13
N GLU A 220 -13.76 -15.45 -16.91
CA GLU A 220 -13.43 -14.41 -15.94
C GLU A 220 -11.96 -14.48 -15.50
N THR A 221 -11.43 -15.68 -15.19
CA THR A 221 -10.01 -15.84 -14.87
C THR A 221 -9.14 -15.46 -16.06
N THR A 222 -9.53 -15.86 -17.27
CA THR A 222 -8.81 -15.50 -18.50
C THR A 222 -8.75 -13.97 -18.67
N ARG A 223 -9.87 -13.27 -18.49
CA ARG A 223 -9.94 -11.81 -18.53
C ARG A 223 -8.93 -11.17 -17.54
N LYS A 224 -9.00 -11.58 -16.27
CA LYS A 224 -8.13 -11.05 -15.21
C LYS A 224 -6.65 -11.32 -15.50
N GLN A 225 -6.32 -12.50 -16.04
CA GLN A 225 -4.95 -12.84 -16.43
C GLN A 225 -4.46 -12.00 -17.62
N VAL A 226 -5.28 -11.77 -18.64
CA VAL A 226 -4.92 -10.87 -19.75
C VAL A 226 -4.65 -9.46 -19.23
N MET A 227 -5.47 -8.94 -18.32
CA MET A 227 -5.24 -7.64 -17.68
C MET A 227 -3.92 -7.61 -16.90
N THR A 228 -3.66 -8.66 -16.12
CA THR A 228 -2.40 -8.82 -15.37
C THR A 228 -1.17 -8.74 -16.29
N TYR A 229 -1.23 -9.39 -17.45
CA TYR A 229 -0.11 -9.37 -18.40
C TYR A 229 0.02 -8.04 -19.14
N ALA A 230 -1.10 -7.43 -19.52
CA ALA A 230 -1.11 -6.18 -20.24
C ALA A 230 -0.58 -5.00 -19.41
N VAL A 231 -0.94 -4.94 -18.13
CA VAL A 231 -0.50 -3.87 -17.21
C VAL A 231 1.01 -3.74 -17.13
N LYS A 232 1.77 -4.83 -17.24
CA LYS A 232 3.24 -4.78 -17.22
C LYS A 232 3.83 -3.89 -18.31
N GLU A 233 3.23 -3.86 -19.49
CA GLU A 233 3.73 -3.06 -20.61
C GLU A 233 3.76 -1.55 -20.30
N LEU A 234 3.03 -1.11 -19.27
CA LEU A 234 3.01 0.28 -18.84
C LEU A 234 4.26 0.68 -18.04
N PHE A 235 4.95 -0.28 -17.40
CA PHE A 235 6.11 -0.02 -16.53
C PHE A 235 7.40 0.15 -17.34
N GLN A 236 7.41 1.10 -18.28
CA GLN A 236 8.57 1.36 -19.13
C GLN A 236 9.18 2.72 -18.85
N GLY A 237 10.51 2.79 -18.84
CA GLY A 237 11.27 4.03 -18.67
C GLY A 237 12.11 4.33 -19.90
N LYS A 238 12.16 5.61 -20.32
CA LYS A 238 12.93 6.07 -21.49
C LYS A 238 14.44 6.19 -21.22
N ASN A 239 14.82 6.47 -19.98
CA ASN A 239 16.20 6.61 -19.55
C ASN A 239 16.56 5.60 -18.43
N PRO A 240 17.86 5.35 -18.15
CA PRO A 240 18.26 4.35 -17.16
C PRO A 240 17.71 4.58 -15.76
N ALA A 241 17.65 5.82 -15.28
CA ALA A 241 17.12 6.15 -13.95
C ALA A 241 15.64 5.83 -13.87
N MET A 242 14.86 6.27 -14.86
CA MET A 242 13.42 6.00 -14.92
C MET A 242 13.14 4.51 -15.10
N LYS A 243 13.93 3.82 -15.92
CA LYS A 243 13.82 2.36 -16.08
C LYS A 243 14.05 1.63 -14.76
N ALA A 244 15.04 2.03 -13.98
CA ALA A 244 15.31 1.46 -12.66
C ALA A 244 14.14 1.74 -11.67
N HIS A 245 13.56 2.95 -11.72
CA HIS A 245 12.41 3.31 -10.89
C HIS A 245 11.17 2.49 -11.27
N MET A 246 10.83 2.41 -12.55
CA MET A 246 9.72 1.60 -13.05
C MET A 246 9.89 0.11 -12.71
N GLN A 247 11.12 -0.42 -12.75
CA GLN A 247 11.41 -1.79 -12.32
C GLN A 247 11.20 -1.99 -10.81
N LYS A 248 11.57 -0.99 -9.98
CA LYS A 248 11.32 -1.04 -8.54
C LYS A 248 9.82 -1.02 -8.26
N LEU A 249 9.08 -0.13 -8.91
CA LEU A 249 7.62 -0.02 -8.78
C LEU A 249 6.92 -1.30 -9.25
N TRP A 250 7.33 -1.87 -10.39
CA TRP A 250 6.82 -3.15 -10.85
C TRP A 250 7.02 -4.28 -9.83
N LYS A 251 8.22 -4.38 -9.24
CA LYS A 251 8.49 -5.37 -8.19
C LYS A 251 7.63 -5.18 -6.95
N HIS A 252 7.39 -3.92 -6.55
CA HIS A 252 6.48 -3.60 -5.45
C HIS A 252 5.06 -4.08 -5.79
N SER A 253 4.52 -3.68 -6.93
CA SER A 253 3.18 -4.09 -7.37
C SER A 253 3.03 -5.62 -7.48
N GLN A 254 4.05 -6.32 -8.02
CA GLN A 254 4.08 -7.78 -8.02
C GLN A 254 4.01 -8.38 -6.61
N HIS A 255 4.78 -7.81 -5.67
CA HIS A 255 4.81 -8.31 -4.29
C HIS A 255 3.47 -8.09 -3.59
N VAL A 256 2.85 -6.91 -3.74
CA VAL A 256 1.50 -6.63 -3.22
C VAL A 256 0.47 -7.56 -3.86
N ALA A 257 0.54 -7.80 -5.18
CA ALA A 257 -0.34 -8.75 -5.87
C ALA A 257 -0.24 -10.17 -5.30
N CYS A 258 0.99 -10.65 -5.06
CA CYS A 258 1.24 -11.97 -4.45
C CYS A 258 0.64 -12.06 -3.04
N LEU A 259 0.87 -11.05 -2.21
CA LEU A 259 0.36 -11.01 -0.84
C LEU A 259 -1.16 -10.93 -0.83
N SER A 260 -1.78 -10.11 -1.69
CA SER A 260 -3.24 -10.00 -1.81
C SER A 260 -3.88 -11.35 -2.19
N ARG A 261 -3.31 -12.05 -3.18
CA ARG A 261 -3.76 -13.39 -3.56
C ARG A 261 -3.62 -14.40 -2.42
N LEU A 262 -2.48 -14.39 -1.74
CA LEU A 262 -2.19 -15.28 -0.63
C LEU A 262 -3.17 -15.07 0.54
N MET A 263 -3.43 -13.81 0.90
CA MET A 263 -4.39 -13.46 1.94
C MET A 263 -5.81 -13.83 1.53
N ALA A 264 -6.21 -13.58 0.28
CA ALA A 264 -7.50 -14.01 -0.27
C ALA A 264 -7.67 -15.54 -0.17
N ASN A 265 -6.62 -16.30 -0.50
CA ASN A 265 -6.62 -17.76 -0.37
C ASN A 265 -6.76 -18.23 1.09
N HIS A 266 -6.16 -17.51 2.03
CA HIS A 266 -6.26 -17.82 3.46
C HIS A 266 -7.66 -17.50 4.01
N LEU A 267 -8.17 -16.31 3.70
CA LEU A 267 -9.45 -15.80 4.21
C LEU A 267 -10.68 -16.48 3.57
N LYS A 268 -10.54 -17.01 2.35
CA LYS A 268 -11.62 -17.70 1.59
C LYS A 268 -12.86 -16.84 1.27
N SER A 269 -12.81 -15.54 1.53
CA SER A 269 -13.92 -14.59 1.32
C SER A 269 -13.75 -13.71 0.10
N PHE A 270 -12.63 -13.83 -0.60
CA PHE A 270 -12.28 -13.03 -1.76
C PHE A 270 -11.94 -13.91 -2.96
N ASP A 271 -12.19 -13.41 -4.16
CA ASP A 271 -11.72 -14.03 -5.40
C ASP A 271 -10.20 -13.84 -5.54
N LEU A 272 -9.49 -14.93 -5.83
CA LEU A 272 -8.02 -14.94 -5.83
C LEU A 272 -7.42 -14.09 -6.93
N GLU A 273 -8.00 -14.17 -8.14
CA GLU A 273 -7.54 -13.44 -9.32
C GLU A 273 -7.88 -11.96 -9.21
N GLN A 274 -9.04 -11.64 -8.63
CA GLN A 274 -9.45 -10.28 -8.37
C GLN A 274 -8.50 -9.60 -7.35
N ALA A 275 -8.19 -10.29 -6.27
CA ALA A 275 -7.26 -9.82 -5.25
C ALA A 275 -5.84 -9.61 -5.83
N GLN A 276 -5.36 -10.56 -6.63
CA GLN A 276 -4.07 -10.46 -7.31
C GLN A 276 -4.02 -9.26 -8.26
N LEU A 277 -5.05 -9.10 -9.11
CA LEU A 277 -5.10 -8.00 -10.06
C LEU A 277 -5.20 -6.66 -9.34
N ALA A 278 -6.03 -6.54 -8.30
CA ALA A 278 -6.17 -5.33 -7.50
C ALA A 278 -4.83 -4.91 -6.86
N GLY A 279 -4.12 -5.86 -6.25
CA GLY A 279 -2.79 -5.61 -5.71
C GLY A 279 -1.75 -5.23 -6.77
N LEU A 280 -1.91 -5.66 -8.02
CA LEU A 280 -0.99 -5.31 -9.11
C LEU A 280 -1.19 -3.87 -9.61
N ILE A 281 -2.44 -3.40 -9.60
CA ILE A 281 -2.83 -2.12 -10.23
C ILE A 281 -3.02 -0.97 -9.25
N HIS A 282 -2.83 -1.21 -7.94
CA HIS A 282 -3.12 -0.23 -6.89
C HIS A 282 -2.33 1.09 -7.02
N ASP A 283 -1.13 1.05 -7.63
CA ASP A 283 -0.20 2.18 -7.75
C ASP A 283 -0.02 2.70 -9.19
N LEU A 284 -0.94 2.41 -10.10
CA LEU A 284 -0.82 2.79 -11.52
C LEU A 284 -0.76 4.30 -11.76
N GLY A 285 -1.29 5.10 -10.86
CA GLY A 285 -1.18 6.56 -10.93
C GLY A 285 0.27 7.04 -10.89
N GLU A 286 1.15 6.37 -10.14
CA GLU A 286 2.58 6.66 -10.15
C GLU A 286 3.18 6.42 -11.54
N VAL A 287 2.83 5.31 -12.20
CA VAL A 287 3.27 5.00 -13.56
C VAL A 287 2.84 6.11 -14.53
N ALA A 288 1.59 6.57 -14.43
CA ALA A 288 1.07 7.63 -15.31
C ALA A 288 1.81 8.96 -15.12
N ILE A 289 2.04 9.38 -13.87
CA ILE A 289 2.76 10.61 -13.56
C ILE A 289 4.22 10.52 -14.04
N LEU A 290 4.88 9.41 -13.81
CA LEU A 290 6.27 9.21 -14.21
C LEU A 290 6.42 9.13 -15.74
N GLN A 291 5.45 8.55 -16.47
CA GLN A 291 5.44 8.58 -17.92
C GLN A 291 5.29 10.01 -18.45
N TYR A 292 4.42 10.81 -17.85
CA TYR A 292 4.28 12.22 -18.21
C TYR A 292 5.56 13.02 -17.88
N ALA A 293 6.13 12.81 -16.70
CA ALA A 293 7.36 13.50 -16.26
C ALA A 293 8.55 13.24 -17.21
N GLN A 294 8.62 12.04 -17.84
CA GLN A 294 9.69 11.72 -18.79
C GLN A 294 9.69 12.60 -20.05
N GLU A 295 8.57 13.24 -20.36
CA GLU A 295 8.40 14.14 -21.50
C GLU A 295 8.63 15.60 -21.12
N ASN A 296 8.85 15.89 -19.83
CA ASN A 296 9.02 17.24 -19.29
C ASN A 296 10.34 17.36 -18.53
N GLU A 297 11.33 18.07 -19.12
CA GLU A 297 12.67 18.24 -18.57
C GLU A 297 12.67 18.98 -17.22
N GLU A 298 11.73 19.90 -16.99
CA GLU A 298 11.62 20.62 -15.71
C GLU A 298 11.23 19.69 -14.57
N LEU A 299 10.35 18.72 -14.83
CA LEU A 299 9.92 17.73 -13.83
C LEU A 299 11.05 16.75 -13.49
N ILE A 300 11.81 16.30 -14.50
CA ILE A 300 12.96 15.42 -14.30
C ILE A 300 14.06 16.13 -13.49
N GLY A 301 14.23 17.43 -13.69
CA GLY A 301 15.22 18.26 -12.99
C GLY A 301 14.97 18.41 -11.48
N LYS A 302 13.77 18.08 -10.99
CA LYS A 302 13.35 18.21 -9.59
C LYS A 302 12.84 16.89 -9.00
N PRO A 303 13.67 15.82 -8.91
CA PRO A 303 13.20 14.47 -8.59
C PRO A 303 12.58 14.34 -7.21
N GLU A 304 13.06 15.06 -6.20
CA GLU A 304 12.50 15.01 -4.85
C GLU A 304 11.10 15.63 -4.78
N LEU A 305 10.90 16.77 -5.44
CA LEU A 305 9.59 17.42 -5.53
C LEU A 305 8.60 16.57 -6.34
N LEU A 306 9.07 15.97 -7.43
CA LEU A 306 8.27 15.05 -8.23
C LEU A 306 7.77 13.86 -7.40
N LEU A 307 8.64 13.23 -6.61
CA LEU A 307 8.24 12.09 -5.76
C LEU A 307 7.22 12.48 -4.70
N LYS A 308 7.31 13.69 -4.14
CA LYS A 308 6.32 14.21 -3.20
C LYS A 308 4.96 14.46 -3.88
N ALA A 309 4.98 15.10 -5.05
CA ALA A 309 3.76 15.33 -5.84
C ALA A 309 3.11 14.01 -6.30
N VAL A 310 3.93 13.03 -6.72
CA VAL A 310 3.47 11.66 -7.01
C VAL A 310 2.71 11.08 -5.83
N LYS A 311 3.26 11.16 -4.62
CA LYS A 311 2.62 10.62 -3.43
C LYS A 311 1.25 11.24 -3.14
N LYS A 312 1.09 12.55 -3.41
CA LYS A 312 -0.19 13.26 -3.20
C LYS A 312 -1.23 12.94 -4.26
N LEU A 313 -0.81 12.81 -5.53
CA LEU A 313 -1.73 12.67 -6.67
C LEU A 313 -1.97 11.23 -7.11
N ARG A 314 -1.09 10.30 -6.73
CA ARG A 314 -1.15 8.89 -7.14
C ARG A 314 -2.51 8.24 -6.92
N PRO A 315 -3.16 8.35 -5.74
CA PRO A 315 -4.46 7.72 -5.51
C PRO A 315 -5.53 8.22 -6.47
N GLN A 316 -5.68 9.53 -6.61
CA GLN A 316 -6.66 10.14 -7.51
C GLN A 316 -6.43 9.76 -8.97
N ILE A 317 -5.16 9.80 -9.42
CA ILE A 317 -4.81 9.44 -10.80
C ILE A 317 -5.01 7.94 -11.04
N THR A 318 -4.76 7.09 -10.04
CA THR A 318 -5.07 5.64 -10.16
C THR A 318 -6.57 5.43 -10.33
N GLY A 319 -7.40 6.05 -9.51
CA GLY A 319 -8.86 5.95 -9.63
C GLY A 319 -9.37 6.43 -10.97
N MET A 320 -8.91 7.60 -11.45
CA MET A 320 -9.27 8.13 -12.78
C MET A 320 -8.88 7.17 -13.91
N LEU A 321 -7.67 6.59 -13.84
CA LEU A 321 -7.16 5.64 -14.82
C LEU A 321 -8.00 4.36 -14.86
N LEU A 322 -8.33 3.80 -13.71
CA LEU A 322 -9.14 2.59 -13.59
C LEU A 322 -10.59 2.83 -14.08
N ASN A 323 -11.17 3.99 -13.77
CA ASN A 323 -12.46 4.41 -14.31
C ASN A 323 -12.42 4.52 -15.84
N GLN A 324 -11.42 5.18 -16.40
CA GLN A 324 -11.24 5.31 -17.85
C GLN A 324 -11.12 3.95 -18.55
N TRP A 325 -10.54 2.97 -17.88
CA TRP A 325 -10.39 1.61 -18.38
C TRP A 325 -11.60 0.72 -18.10
N ASN A 326 -12.70 1.26 -17.56
CA ASN A 326 -13.92 0.55 -17.20
C ASN A 326 -13.69 -0.64 -16.23
N PHE A 327 -12.79 -0.46 -15.25
CA PHE A 327 -12.72 -1.38 -14.13
C PHE A 327 -13.93 -1.19 -13.21
N GLY A 328 -14.31 -2.26 -12.49
CA GLY A 328 -15.39 -2.17 -11.51
C GLY A 328 -15.07 -1.22 -10.34
N PRO A 329 -16.11 -0.69 -9.66
CA PRO A 329 -15.94 0.29 -8.58
C PRO A 329 -15.01 -0.22 -7.45
N GLU A 330 -15.00 -1.53 -7.21
CA GLU A 330 -14.13 -2.13 -6.20
C GLU A 330 -12.62 -1.96 -6.50
N PHE A 331 -12.24 -1.94 -7.78
CA PHE A 331 -10.85 -1.65 -8.19
C PHE A 331 -10.52 -0.17 -8.10
N VAL A 332 -11.50 0.69 -8.45
CA VAL A 332 -11.36 2.15 -8.34
C VAL A 332 -11.11 2.52 -6.89
N THR A 333 -11.92 2.00 -5.96
CA THR A 333 -11.74 2.18 -4.52
C THR A 333 -10.35 1.73 -4.05
N VAL A 334 -9.84 0.60 -4.55
CA VAL A 334 -8.46 0.17 -4.26
C VAL A 334 -7.45 1.24 -4.70
N GLY A 335 -7.59 1.77 -5.91
CA GLY A 335 -6.70 2.80 -6.43
C GLY A 335 -6.73 4.11 -5.64
N GLU A 336 -7.89 4.51 -5.15
CA GLU A 336 -8.11 5.77 -4.44
C GLU A 336 -7.80 5.69 -2.93
N GLU A 337 -8.07 4.55 -2.27
CA GLU A 337 -8.11 4.47 -0.82
C GLU A 337 -7.11 3.48 -0.21
N CYS A 338 -6.34 2.69 -0.98
CA CYS A 338 -5.44 1.69 -0.41
C CYS A 338 -4.25 2.27 0.39
N GLU A 339 -4.07 3.58 0.40
CA GLU A 339 -3.10 4.30 1.25
C GLU A 339 -3.76 5.10 2.39
N ASP A 340 -5.08 5.17 2.42
CA ASP A 340 -5.80 5.66 3.59
C ASP A 340 -5.82 4.56 4.67
N TRP A 341 -4.79 4.57 5.50
CA TRP A 341 -4.56 3.55 6.53
C TRP A 341 -5.70 3.43 7.54
N PHE A 342 -6.49 4.48 7.71
CA PHE A 342 -7.58 4.53 8.68
C PHE A 342 -8.97 4.43 8.05
N ARG A 343 -9.03 4.18 6.72
CA ARG A 343 -10.30 3.98 6.03
C ARG A 343 -11.21 2.99 6.76
N ASN A 344 -12.49 3.34 6.89
CA ASN A 344 -13.48 2.49 7.55
C ASN A 344 -14.91 2.72 7.03
N PRO A 345 -15.16 2.58 5.70
CA PRO A 345 -16.46 2.92 5.10
C PRO A 345 -17.59 1.95 5.48
N ALA A 346 -17.26 0.73 5.96
CA ALA A 346 -18.23 -0.29 6.34
C ALA A 346 -17.64 -1.29 7.34
N ASP A 347 -18.51 -1.97 8.09
CA ASP A 347 -18.10 -3.00 9.08
C ASP A 347 -17.52 -4.27 8.44
N LYS A 348 -17.94 -4.60 7.19
CA LYS A 348 -17.44 -5.77 6.47
C LYS A 348 -16.20 -5.42 5.66
N PRO A 349 -15.19 -6.31 5.63
CA PRO A 349 -14.01 -6.09 4.82
C PRO A 349 -14.35 -6.12 3.33
N ASP A 350 -13.73 -5.22 2.58
CA ASP A 350 -13.79 -5.17 1.12
C ASP A 350 -12.44 -5.48 0.47
N LEU A 351 -12.38 -5.40 -0.86
CA LEU A 351 -11.16 -5.67 -1.63
C LEU A 351 -10.05 -4.67 -1.31
N CYS A 352 -10.41 -3.41 -1.01
CA CYS A 352 -9.44 -2.38 -0.64
C CYS A 352 -8.81 -2.67 0.72
N ASP A 353 -9.59 -3.10 1.73
CA ASP A 353 -9.05 -3.52 3.02
C ASP A 353 -8.02 -4.64 2.87
N LEU A 354 -8.28 -5.61 1.98
CA LEU A 354 -7.36 -6.71 1.70
C LEU A 354 -6.04 -6.20 1.09
N VAL A 355 -6.12 -5.34 0.06
CA VAL A 355 -4.94 -4.80 -0.64
C VAL A 355 -4.15 -3.87 0.28
N LEU A 356 -4.82 -3.03 1.08
CA LEU A 356 -4.21 -2.16 2.07
C LEU A 356 -3.33 -2.95 3.04
N ILE A 357 -3.86 -4.04 3.60
CA ILE A 357 -3.08 -4.89 4.51
C ILE A 357 -1.98 -5.65 3.77
N ALA A 358 -2.20 -6.10 2.54
CA ALA A 358 -1.15 -6.70 1.71
C ALA A 358 0.00 -5.71 1.44
N GLN A 359 -0.32 -4.47 1.09
CA GLN A 359 0.66 -3.39 0.90
C GLN A 359 1.42 -3.08 2.19
N TYR A 360 0.72 -3.00 3.33
CA TYR A 360 1.37 -2.84 4.63
C TYR A 360 2.43 -3.92 4.87
N HIS A 361 2.10 -5.18 4.58
CA HIS A 361 3.03 -6.30 4.73
C HIS A 361 4.19 -6.23 3.74
N ALA A 362 3.99 -5.71 2.54
CA ALA A 362 5.05 -5.51 1.56
C ALA A 362 6.11 -4.50 2.04
N TYR A 363 5.76 -3.59 2.95
CA TYR A 363 6.70 -2.65 3.56
C TYR A 363 7.49 -3.22 4.74
N ILE A 364 7.19 -4.45 5.22
CA ILE A 364 7.93 -5.08 6.32
C ILE A 364 9.40 -5.25 5.94
N GLY A 365 10.30 -4.70 6.75
CA GLY A 365 11.74 -4.72 6.51
C GLY A 365 12.27 -3.62 5.60
N THR A 366 11.43 -2.71 5.12
CA THR A 366 11.82 -1.53 4.34
C THR A 366 11.89 -0.28 5.22
N ALA A 367 12.45 0.81 4.67
CA ALA A 367 12.50 2.09 5.37
C ALA A 367 11.10 2.72 5.53
N GLU A 368 10.22 2.48 4.57
CA GLU A 368 8.84 2.95 4.50
C GLU A 368 8.00 2.47 5.70
N MET A 369 8.25 1.25 6.20
CA MET A 369 7.55 0.73 7.38
C MET A 369 7.61 1.64 8.61
N ARG A 370 8.68 2.45 8.74
CA ARG A 370 8.85 3.35 9.88
C ARG A 370 7.85 4.51 9.90
N SER A 371 7.26 4.82 8.75
CA SER A 371 6.27 5.89 8.60
C SER A 371 4.82 5.40 8.66
N LEU A 372 4.59 4.09 8.79
CA LEU A 372 3.26 3.52 8.83
C LEU A 372 2.69 3.51 10.27
N PRO A 373 1.35 3.64 10.41
CA PRO A 373 0.71 3.46 11.70
C PRO A 373 0.86 2.02 12.21
N PRO A 374 0.69 1.75 13.51
CA PRO A 374 0.73 0.39 14.04
C PRO A 374 -0.36 -0.48 13.42
N VAL A 375 -0.03 -1.71 12.99
CA VAL A 375 -1.00 -2.65 12.40
C VAL A 375 -2.30 -2.78 13.21
N PRO A 376 -2.25 -2.93 14.56
CA PRO A 376 -3.47 -3.06 15.36
C PRO A 376 -4.37 -1.82 15.37
N SER A 377 -3.88 -0.65 14.90
CA SER A 377 -4.71 0.55 14.77
C SER A 377 -5.48 0.63 13.45
N LEU A 378 -5.18 -0.27 12.51
CA LEU A 378 -5.80 -0.28 11.19
C LEU A 378 -7.20 -0.93 11.23
N PRO A 379 -8.29 -0.22 10.88
CA PRO A 379 -9.62 -0.80 10.83
C PRO A 379 -9.68 -2.00 9.87
N ALA A 380 -9.01 -1.93 8.72
CA ALA A 380 -8.90 -3.01 7.77
C ALA A 380 -8.36 -4.31 8.39
N PHE A 381 -7.34 -4.22 9.26
CA PHE A 381 -6.76 -5.38 9.95
C PHE A 381 -7.76 -6.05 10.88
N ALA A 382 -8.52 -5.27 11.64
CA ALA A 382 -9.57 -5.77 12.51
C ALA A 382 -10.72 -6.43 11.72
N LYS A 383 -11.19 -5.77 10.65
CA LYS A 383 -12.28 -6.27 9.78
C LYS A 383 -11.93 -7.60 9.09
N LEU A 384 -10.68 -7.78 8.69
CA LEU A 384 -10.21 -9.03 8.09
C LEU A 384 -10.08 -10.20 9.10
N GLY A 385 -10.41 -9.97 10.38
CA GLY A 385 -10.30 -10.98 11.42
C GLY A 385 -8.85 -11.34 11.78
N MET A 386 -7.91 -10.48 11.45
CA MET A 386 -6.49 -10.68 11.71
C MET A 386 -6.05 -10.09 13.06
N GLY A 387 -6.99 -9.42 13.78
CA GLY A 387 -6.72 -8.73 15.04
C GLY A 387 -6.20 -9.63 16.16
N ASP A 388 -6.50 -10.93 16.10
CA ASP A 388 -6.00 -11.95 17.04
C ASP A 388 -4.66 -12.55 16.62
N LEU A 389 -4.17 -12.24 15.40
CA LEU A 389 -2.88 -12.73 14.92
C LEU A 389 -1.76 -11.83 15.43
N ASP A 390 -0.81 -12.42 16.13
CA ASP A 390 0.43 -11.70 16.43
C ASP A 390 1.35 -11.63 15.19
N ILE A 391 2.27 -10.68 15.18
CA ILE A 391 3.22 -10.50 14.06
C ILE A 391 4.08 -11.76 13.86
N LYS A 392 4.35 -12.55 14.89
CA LYS A 392 5.04 -13.84 14.73
C LYS A 392 4.24 -14.79 13.85
N GLN A 393 2.93 -14.88 14.09
CA GLN A 393 2.03 -15.72 13.28
C GLN A 393 1.97 -15.23 11.84
N ILE A 394 1.96 -13.92 11.61
CA ILE A 394 2.02 -13.31 10.28
C ILE A 394 3.37 -13.62 9.61
N ILE A 395 4.50 -13.43 10.31
CA ILE A 395 5.83 -13.75 9.79
C ILE A 395 5.97 -15.25 9.52
N GLU A 396 5.44 -16.11 10.38
CA GLU A 396 5.43 -17.56 10.16
C GLU A 396 4.55 -17.94 8.97
N PHE A 397 3.39 -17.31 8.81
CA PHE A 397 2.54 -17.48 7.65
C PHE A 397 3.28 -17.11 6.36
N LEU A 398 3.91 -15.93 6.30
CA LEU A 398 4.72 -15.50 5.17
C LEU A 398 5.91 -16.43 4.89
N LYS A 399 6.58 -16.93 5.95
CA LYS A 399 7.66 -17.91 5.79
C LYS A 399 7.18 -19.25 5.24
N ARG A 400 6.06 -19.77 5.74
CA ARG A 400 5.44 -21.03 5.26
C ARG A 400 4.97 -20.88 3.81
N SER A 401 4.47 -19.71 3.45
CA SER A 401 3.97 -19.39 2.11
C SER A 401 5.07 -18.99 1.13
N ARG A 402 6.34 -19.02 1.54
CA ARG A 402 7.48 -18.57 0.71
C ARG A 402 7.52 -19.24 -0.68
N ASN A 403 7.25 -20.54 -0.72
CA ASN A 403 7.24 -21.28 -2.00
C ASN A 403 6.06 -20.85 -2.90
N GLU A 404 4.90 -20.56 -2.29
CA GLU A 404 3.72 -20.08 -3.00
C GLU A 404 3.95 -18.66 -3.52
N ILE A 405 4.51 -17.77 -2.68
CA ILE A 405 4.91 -16.42 -3.09
C ILE A 405 5.90 -16.51 -4.26
N GLN A 406 6.94 -17.33 -4.16
CA GLN A 406 7.91 -17.50 -5.24
C GLN A 406 7.28 -18.04 -6.53
N ALA A 407 6.31 -18.95 -6.44
CA ALA A 407 5.59 -19.46 -7.60
C ALA A 407 4.77 -18.36 -8.30
N ILE A 408 4.07 -17.53 -7.51
CA ILE A 408 3.26 -16.41 -8.03
C ILE A 408 4.19 -15.31 -8.61
N GLU A 409 5.27 -14.96 -7.90
CA GLU A 409 6.27 -13.99 -8.37
C GLU A 409 6.96 -14.47 -9.65
N ALA A 410 7.35 -15.74 -9.71
CA ALA A 410 7.92 -16.34 -10.92
C ALA A 410 6.93 -16.29 -12.09
N HIS A 411 5.63 -16.52 -11.81
CA HIS A 411 4.58 -16.40 -12.79
C HIS A 411 4.43 -14.96 -13.30
N LEU A 412 4.36 -13.98 -12.40
CA LEU A 412 4.31 -12.56 -12.74
C LEU A 412 5.64 -12.05 -13.30
N GLY A 413 6.77 -12.65 -12.95
CA GLY A 413 8.13 -12.31 -13.37
C GLY A 413 8.61 -12.96 -14.67
N ALA A 414 8.12 -14.16 -14.99
CA ALA A 414 8.39 -14.86 -16.25
C ALA A 414 7.81 -14.14 -17.49
N ILE A 415 7.35 -12.98 -17.25
CA ILE A 415 6.79 -12.05 -18.22
C ILE A 415 7.88 -11.15 -18.82
#